data_60884efca01bf3380c29ffb6051c6be5
#
_entry.id   60884efca01bf3380c29ffb6051c6be5
#
_cell.length_a   1.000
_cell.length_b   1.000
_cell.length_c   1.000
_cell.angle_alpha   90.00
_cell.angle_beta   90.00
_cell.angle_gamma   90.00
#
_symmetry.space_group_name_H-M   'P 1'
#
loop_
_entity.id
_entity.type
_entity.pdbx_description
1 polymer ?
#
loop_
_entity_poly.entity_id
_entity_poly.type
_entity_poly.pdbx_seq_one_letter_code
_entity_poly.pdbx_strand_id
1 'polypeptide(L)'
;MENNHAAELSRRTLLKGAVTGALAAAVSASGVSPAETTDSPKPAARSKDKIRLGSVAWNFGPIGDDPPWTALIDAVGELGFEGIELIVAKASQLDAALSEPTLSNVLRQLGKYKMVVPQFVLYQSALADLASPDAEKRKRMLGVFEKGCQVAVKLGAPMINMVAPWPTVYSKKGQSYLPRYFQEKNSPKEKFRFEVPRNFDWPKAWAEFTATMKEATAIAKTAGLKFSLENHTHTFTPRADAFLRLWDAVRDDALGFNVDIGWIQLEREYPVVTIYKARGHVLNVHLRDIDTPGLRFVAPGDGCMDFEGVVAALRDIGFSGFLTFEQDGVPDMKAALRRGKEILDGILAKTA
;
A
#
# COMPACT_ATOMS: atom_id res chain seq x y z
N MET A 1 -13.03 45.59 -45.29
CA MET A 1 -11.93 46.54 -45.05
C MET A 1 -11.48 46.40 -43.61
N GLU A 2 -10.20 46.30 -43.51
CA GLU A 2 -9.33 46.26 -42.34
C GLU A 2 -9.04 44.88 -41.71
N ASN A 3 -7.84 44.48 -42.07
CA ASN A 3 -7.03 43.38 -41.54
C ASN A 3 -6.60 43.65 -40.09
N ASN A 4 -6.63 42.63 -39.27
CA ASN A 4 -5.75 42.58 -38.10
C ASN A 4 -5.08 41.21 -38.03
N HIS A 5 -3.85 41.14 -38.49
CA HIS A 5 -2.88 40.11 -38.22
C HIS A 5 -2.36 40.31 -36.76
N ALA A 6 -2.70 39.43 -35.89
CA ALA A 6 -2.00 39.28 -34.61
C ALA A 6 -0.95 38.17 -34.73
N ALA A 7 0.30 38.58 -34.57
CA ALA A 7 1.47 37.73 -34.73
C ALA A 7 1.57 36.67 -33.64
N GLU A 8 1.71 35.43 -34.04
CA GLU A 8 2.19 34.31 -33.17
C GLU A 8 3.68 34.53 -32.82
N LEU A 9 3.95 34.89 -31.59
CA LEU A 9 5.31 34.90 -31.06
C LEU A 9 5.68 33.50 -30.58
N SER A 10 6.50 32.83 -31.37
CA SER A 10 7.10 31.54 -31.09
C SER A 10 8.03 31.59 -29.86
N ARG A 11 7.80 30.69 -28.90
CA ARG A 11 8.63 30.51 -27.68
C ARG A 11 10.05 29.97 -27.92
N ARG A 12 10.54 29.97 -29.13
CA ARG A 12 11.86 29.41 -29.51
C ARG A 12 13.01 30.42 -29.61
N THR A 13 12.81 31.72 -29.37
CA THR A 13 13.83 32.74 -29.61
C THR A 13 14.47 33.36 -28.40
N LEU A 14 14.26 32.81 -27.17
CA LEU A 14 14.74 33.42 -25.94
C LEU A 14 15.92 32.67 -25.26
N LEU A 15 16.66 31.83 -25.98
CA LEU A 15 17.81 31.09 -25.43
C LEU A 15 19.09 31.21 -26.31
N LYS A 16 19.35 32.38 -26.90
CA LYS A 16 20.67 32.69 -27.47
C LYS A 16 21.04 34.14 -27.15
N GLY A 17 21.63 34.35 -26.00
CA GLY A 17 22.25 35.61 -25.61
C GLY A 17 23.40 35.34 -24.67
N ALA A 18 24.60 35.53 -25.18
CA ALA A 18 25.90 35.30 -24.60
C ALA A 18 26.11 35.98 -23.22
N VAL A 19 26.87 35.33 -22.34
CA VAL A 19 27.73 36.02 -21.36
C VAL A 19 29.12 35.40 -21.43
N THR A 20 30.02 36.07 -22.16
CA THR A 20 31.45 35.98 -21.97
C THR A 20 31.80 37.01 -20.90
N GLY A 21 32.38 36.56 -19.80
CA GLY A 21 32.89 37.41 -18.75
C GLY A 21 33.90 36.62 -17.90
N ALA A 22 35.19 36.73 -18.26
CA ALA A 22 36.28 36.17 -17.52
C ALA A 22 36.48 36.92 -16.18
N LEU A 23 36.53 36.22 -15.07
CA LEU A 23 37.18 36.66 -13.86
C LEU A 23 38.07 35.52 -13.36
N ALA A 24 39.37 35.69 -13.58
CA ALA A 24 40.40 34.91 -12.95
C ALA A 24 40.56 35.40 -11.48
N ALA A 25 40.30 34.53 -10.52
CA ALA A 25 40.74 34.71 -9.16
C ALA A 25 41.46 33.44 -8.72
N ALA A 26 42.73 33.59 -8.43
CA ALA A 26 43.58 32.56 -7.90
C ALA A 26 43.11 32.13 -6.51
N VAL A 27 42.86 30.85 -6.31
CA VAL A 27 42.76 30.23 -5.00
C VAL A 27 43.84 29.15 -4.93
N SER A 28 44.72 29.35 -3.95
CA SER A 28 45.82 28.48 -3.59
C SER A 28 45.39 27.05 -3.30
N ALA A 29 46.14 26.11 -3.87
CA ALA A 29 46.04 24.68 -3.62
C ALA A 29 46.34 24.35 -2.16
N SER A 30 45.34 23.94 -1.41
CA SER A 30 45.50 23.09 -0.24
C SER A 30 45.07 21.69 -0.64
N GLY A 31 46.01 20.75 -0.62
CA GLY A 31 45.82 19.37 -1.03
C GLY A 31 44.80 18.67 -0.15
N VAL A 32 43.69 18.29 -0.80
CA VAL A 32 42.78 17.27 -0.28
C VAL A 32 43.03 16.05 -1.14
N SER A 33 43.58 15.00 -0.55
CA SER A 33 43.66 13.67 -1.15
C SER A 33 42.26 13.22 -1.58
N PRO A 34 42.12 12.55 -2.75
CA PRO A 34 40.86 11.94 -3.12
C PRO A 34 40.45 10.93 -2.03
N ALA A 35 39.30 11.13 -1.43
CA ALA A 35 38.70 10.12 -0.57
C ALA A 35 38.58 8.84 -1.40
N GLU A 36 39.10 7.75 -0.88
CA GLU A 36 38.89 6.41 -1.38
C GLU A 36 37.39 6.20 -1.55
N THR A 37 36.98 5.93 -2.77
CA THR A 37 35.64 5.43 -3.07
C THR A 37 35.50 4.12 -2.33
N THR A 38 34.78 4.14 -1.20
CA THR A 38 34.36 2.92 -0.53
C THR A 38 33.52 2.13 -1.52
N ASP A 39 34.07 1.02 -1.94
CA ASP A 39 33.39 0.01 -2.74
C ASP A 39 32.01 -0.26 -2.10
N SER A 40 30.95 0.13 -2.79
CA SER A 40 29.61 -0.26 -2.39
C SER A 40 29.55 -1.78 -2.37
N PRO A 41 29.11 -2.42 -1.29
CA PRO A 41 29.13 -3.86 -1.20
C PRO A 41 28.38 -4.45 -2.41
N LYS A 42 29.10 -5.24 -3.20
CA LYS A 42 28.52 -6.02 -4.30
C LYS A 42 27.29 -6.75 -3.77
N PRO A 43 26.12 -6.65 -4.42
CA PRO A 43 24.95 -7.41 -3.98
C PRO A 43 25.34 -8.89 -3.88
N ALA A 44 25.10 -9.50 -2.73
CA ALA A 44 25.26 -10.93 -2.54
C ALA A 44 24.47 -11.64 -3.64
N ALA A 45 25.01 -12.74 -4.20
CA ALA A 45 24.37 -13.52 -5.23
C ALA A 45 22.93 -13.85 -4.79
N ARG A 46 21.94 -13.29 -5.52
CA ARG A 46 20.51 -13.45 -5.22
C ARG A 46 20.14 -14.91 -5.33
N SER A 47 19.65 -15.52 -4.24
CA SER A 47 18.73 -16.64 -4.38
C SER A 47 17.61 -16.16 -5.30
N LYS A 48 17.12 -17.01 -6.22
CA LYS A 48 16.03 -16.63 -7.15
C LYS A 48 14.83 -16.21 -6.29
N ASP A 49 14.66 -14.92 -6.12
CA ASP A 49 13.64 -14.32 -5.28
C ASP A 49 12.28 -14.69 -5.87
N LYS A 50 11.52 -15.49 -5.12
CA LYS A 50 10.26 -16.03 -5.62
C LYS A 50 9.14 -15.04 -5.34
N ILE A 51 8.65 -14.38 -6.38
CA ILE A 51 7.37 -13.68 -6.34
C ILE A 51 6.26 -14.73 -6.39
N ARG A 52 5.32 -14.67 -5.45
CA ARG A 52 4.19 -15.59 -5.31
C ARG A 52 2.87 -14.87 -5.46
N LEU A 53 1.81 -15.58 -5.85
CA LEU A 53 0.49 -15.01 -6.02
C LEU A 53 -0.42 -15.33 -4.83
N GLY A 54 -1.13 -14.32 -4.35
CA GLY A 54 -2.12 -14.41 -3.28
C GLY A 54 -3.44 -13.74 -3.66
N SER A 55 -4.42 -13.92 -2.79
CA SER A 55 -5.70 -13.20 -2.85
C SER A 55 -6.09 -12.76 -1.46
N VAL A 56 -6.76 -11.63 -1.36
CA VAL A 56 -7.42 -11.24 -0.13
C VAL A 56 -8.69 -12.07 0.08
N ALA A 57 -9.02 -12.40 1.34
CA ALA A 57 -10.22 -13.17 1.66
C ALA A 57 -11.51 -12.43 1.28
N TRP A 58 -11.52 -11.11 1.43
CA TRP A 58 -12.69 -10.27 1.18
C TRP A 58 -13.01 -10.05 -0.30
N ASN A 59 -12.28 -10.66 -1.22
CA ASN A 59 -12.73 -10.84 -2.60
C ASN A 59 -13.94 -11.78 -2.70
N PHE A 60 -14.12 -12.67 -1.72
CA PHE A 60 -15.16 -13.71 -1.71
C PHE A 60 -16.20 -13.56 -0.60
N GLY A 61 -16.10 -12.53 0.20
CA GLY A 61 -17.02 -12.23 1.28
C GLY A 61 -17.00 -10.77 1.69
N PRO A 62 -17.78 -10.38 2.70
CA PRO A 62 -17.74 -9.01 3.21
C PRO A 62 -16.41 -8.73 3.92
N ILE A 63 -15.95 -7.46 3.84
CA ILE A 63 -14.85 -7.02 4.70
C ILE A 63 -15.27 -7.17 6.16
N GLY A 64 -14.49 -7.95 6.92
CA GLY A 64 -14.77 -8.22 8.32
C GLY A 64 -15.79 -9.33 8.54
N ASP A 65 -15.83 -10.30 7.63
CA ASP A 65 -16.46 -11.60 7.90
C ASP A 65 -15.86 -12.25 9.15
N ASP A 66 -16.69 -12.97 9.89
CA ASP A 66 -16.26 -13.52 11.18
C ASP A 66 -15.34 -14.75 11.00
N PRO A 67 -14.29 -14.90 11.87
CA PRO A 67 -13.52 -16.14 11.90
C PRO A 67 -14.45 -17.36 12.14
N PRO A 68 -14.10 -18.55 11.59
CA PRO A 68 -12.78 -18.96 11.11
C PRO A 68 -12.50 -18.79 9.61
N TRP A 69 -13.23 -18.06 8.83
CA TRP A 69 -13.02 -17.76 7.40
C TRP A 69 -12.86 -18.99 6.48
N THR A 70 -13.31 -20.16 6.89
CA THR A 70 -13.04 -21.43 6.19
C THR A 70 -13.58 -21.45 4.75
N ALA A 71 -14.76 -20.88 4.52
CA ALA A 71 -15.34 -20.78 3.19
C ALA A 71 -14.51 -19.84 2.26
N LEU A 72 -13.94 -18.76 2.82
CA LEU A 72 -13.10 -17.83 2.09
C LEU A 72 -11.77 -18.47 1.74
N ILE A 73 -11.18 -19.24 2.68
CA ILE A 73 -9.96 -20.01 2.46
C ILE A 73 -10.18 -21.07 1.37
N ASP A 74 -11.33 -21.76 1.39
CA ASP A 74 -11.66 -22.72 0.32
C ASP A 74 -11.78 -22.04 -1.04
N ALA A 75 -12.48 -20.90 -1.11
CA ALA A 75 -12.67 -20.17 -2.37
C ALA A 75 -11.35 -19.73 -3.01
N VAL A 76 -10.40 -19.24 -2.21
CA VAL A 76 -9.06 -18.83 -2.67
C VAL A 76 -8.21 -20.06 -3.02
N GLY A 77 -8.24 -21.10 -2.17
CA GLY A 77 -7.46 -22.33 -2.35
C GLY A 77 -7.85 -23.11 -3.61
N GLU A 78 -9.14 -23.15 -3.95
CA GLU A 78 -9.64 -23.78 -5.18
C GLU A 78 -9.14 -23.10 -6.47
N LEU A 79 -8.71 -21.84 -6.38
CA LEU A 79 -8.08 -21.11 -7.50
C LEU A 79 -6.57 -21.37 -7.60
N GLY A 80 -5.99 -22.10 -6.65
CA GLY A 80 -4.56 -22.43 -6.64
C GLY A 80 -3.64 -21.27 -6.29
N PHE A 81 -4.10 -20.30 -5.49
CA PHE A 81 -3.22 -19.29 -4.91
C PHE A 81 -2.33 -19.86 -3.82
N GLU A 82 -1.12 -19.29 -3.67
CA GLU A 82 -0.15 -19.70 -2.66
C GLU A 82 -0.34 -18.97 -1.32
N GLY A 83 -1.09 -17.87 -1.32
CA GLY A 83 -1.36 -17.06 -0.12
C GLY A 83 -2.77 -16.51 -0.05
N ILE A 84 -3.23 -16.29 1.18
CA ILE A 84 -4.48 -15.60 1.47
C ILE A 84 -4.26 -14.59 2.58
N GLU A 85 -4.76 -13.38 2.40
CA GLU A 85 -4.77 -12.38 3.45
C GLU A 85 -6.10 -12.42 4.20
N LEU A 86 -6.02 -12.52 5.52
CA LEU A 86 -7.18 -12.54 6.41
C LEU A 86 -7.31 -11.20 7.10
N ILE A 87 -8.54 -10.76 7.34
CA ILE A 87 -8.85 -9.43 7.86
C ILE A 87 -9.84 -9.48 9.00
N VAL A 88 -9.73 -8.54 9.93
CA VAL A 88 -10.75 -8.22 10.92
C VAL A 88 -11.16 -6.76 10.82
N ALA A 89 -12.46 -6.49 10.92
CA ALA A 89 -13.04 -5.14 10.86
C ALA A 89 -13.49 -4.62 12.22
N LYS A 90 -13.50 -5.48 13.24
CA LYS A 90 -13.90 -5.14 14.60
C LYS A 90 -12.88 -5.69 15.60
N ALA A 91 -12.53 -4.90 16.61
CA ALA A 91 -11.63 -5.36 17.67
C ALA A 91 -12.11 -6.64 18.37
N SER A 92 -13.43 -6.82 18.50
CA SER A 92 -14.03 -8.02 19.11
C SER A 92 -13.77 -9.32 18.34
N GLN A 93 -13.49 -9.23 17.02
CA GLN A 93 -13.17 -10.40 16.20
C GLN A 93 -11.80 -10.99 16.51
N LEU A 94 -10.89 -10.21 17.13
CA LEU A 94 -9.57 -10.68 17.53
C LEU A 94 -9.64 -11.76 18.62
N ASP A 95 -10.59 -11.66 19.53
CA ASP A 95 -10.82 -12.69 20.56
C ASP A 95 -11.27 -14.01 19.93
N ALA A 96 -12.21 -13.94 19.01
CA ALA A 96 -12.67 -15.09 18.25
C ALA A 96 -11.54 -15.70 17.41
N ALA A 97 -10.73 -14.88 16.76
CA ALA A 97 -9.57 -15.31 15.96
C ALA A 97 -8.50 -16.03 16.81
N LEU A 98 -8.30 -15.62 18.07
CA LEU A 98 -7.34 -16.22 18.98
C LEU A 98 -7.86 -17.49 19.68
N SER A 99 -9.15 -17.81 19.56
CA SER A 99 -9.69 -19.01 20.19
C SER A 99 -9.10 -20.28 19.56
N GLU A 100 -8.76 -21.27 20.39
CA GLU A 100 -8.17 -22.54 19.91
C GLU A 100 -9.00 -23.25 18.83
N PRO A 101 -10.34 -23.36 18.94
CA PRO A 101 -11.13 -23.98 17.87
C PRO A 101 -11.02 -23.22 16.55
N THR A 102 -10.97 -21.89 16.57
CA THR A 102 -10.82 -21.07 15.38
C THR A 102 -9.43 -21.23 14.75
N LEU A 103 -8.38 -21.08 15.55
CA LEU A 103 -7.00 -21.22 15.07
C LEU A 103 -6.74 -22.60 14.45
N SER A 104 -7.14 -23.68 15.16
CA SER A 104 -6.99 -25.04 14.64
C SER A 104 -7.74 -25.25 13.34
N ASN A 105 -8.94 -24.68 13.18
CA ASN A 105 -9.72 -24.76 11.96
C ASN A 105 -9.05 -24.00 10.82
N VAL A 106 -8.60 -22.77 11.06
CA VAL A 106 -7.92 -21.94 10.03
C VAL A 106 -6.64 -22.61 9.58
N LEU A 107 -5.78 -23.04 10.50
CA LEU A 107 -4.50 -23.68 10.16
C LEU A 107 -4.69 -25.00 9.40
N ARG A 108 -5.68 -25.82 9.79
CA ARG A 108 -6.02 -27.02 9.04
C ARG A 108 -6.48 -26.69 7.62
N GLN A 109 -7.31 -25.66 7.45
CA GLN A 109 -7.83 -25.28 6.14
C GLN A 109 -6.73 -24.70 5.24
N LEU A 110 -5.85 -23.87 5.79
CA LEU A 110 -4.65 -23.38 5.08
C LEU A 110 -3.75 -24.57 4.66
N GLY A 111 -3.55 -25.54 5.56
CA GLY A 111 -2.76 -26.75 5.29
C GLY A 111 -3.32 -27.60 4.17
N LYS A 112 -4.66 -27.70 4.03
CA LYS A 112 -5.34 -28.43 2.94
C LYS A 112 -4.90 -27.94 1.56
N TYR A 113 -4.72 -26.62 1.41
CA TYR A 113 -4.32 -25.99 0.15
C TYR A 113 -2.85 -25.61 0.09
N LYS A 114 -2.07 -25.89 1.12
CA LYS A 114 -0.66 -25.49 1.28
C LYS A 114 -0.48 -23.96 1.15
N MET A 115 -1.49 -23.22 1.55
CA MET A 115 -1.47 -21.74 1.56
C MET A 115 -0.82 -21.22 2.85
N VAL A 116 -0.25 -20.01 2.74
CA VAL A 116 0.24 -19.23 3.88
C VAL A 116 -0.54 -17.93 4.02
N VAL A 117 -0.41 -17.24 5.17
CA VAL A 117 -0.92 -15.89 5.37
C VAL A 117 0.25 -14.91 5.16
N PRO A 118 0.33 -14.19 4.01
CA PRO A 118 1.40 -13.23 3.76
C PRO A 118 1.42 -12.10 4.77
N GLN A 119 0.24 -11.58 5.11
CA GLN A 119 0.02 -10.58 6.15
C GLN A 119 -1.38 -10.74 6.75
N PHE A 120 -1.51 -10.43 8.03
CA PHE A 120 -2.80 -10.33 8.70
C PHE A 120 -3.25 -8.87 8.74
N VAL A 121 -4.49 -8.59 8.37
CA VAL A 121 -4.95 -7.22 8.11
C VAL A 121 -5.89 -6.74 9.22
N LEU A 122 -5.60 -5.56 9.76
CA LEU A 122 -6.51 -4.82 10.62
C LEU A 122 -7.19 -3.72 9.80
N TYR A 123 -8.48 -3.92 9.51
CA TYR A 123 -9.23 -2.92 8.77
C TYR A 123 -9.41 -1.64 9.57
N GLN A 124 -9.55 -0.53 8.89
CA GLN A 124 -9.64 0.80 9.50
C GLN A 124 -10.69 0.92 10.61
N SER A 125 -11.83 0.22 10.49
CA SER A 125 -12.88 0.27 11.52
C SER A 125 -12.47 -0.42 12.81
N ALA A 126 -11.55 -1.40 12.78
CA ALA A 126 -10.97 -2.00 13.98
C ALA A 126 -10.02 -1.04 14.70
N LEU A 127 -9.42 -0.09 13.99
CA LEU A 127 -8.45 0.89 14.47
C LEU A 127 -8.93 2.34 14.28
N ALA A 128 -10.25 2.57 14.34
CA ALA A 128 -10.88 3.83 13.93
C ALA A 128 -10.29 5.09 14.60
N ASP A 129 -9.84 4.99 15.84
CA ASP A 129 -9.28 6.11 16.60
C ASP A 129 -7.74 6.16 16.60
N LEU A 130 -7.05 5.36 15.77
CA LEU A 130 -5.58 5.31 15.80
C LEU A 130 -4.92 6.66 15.40
N ALA A 131 -5.57 7.46 14.58
CA ALA A 131 -5.14 8.83 14.26
C ALA A 131 -5.96 9.91 14.98
N SER A 132 -6.61 9.59 16.08
CA SER A 132 -7.35 10.56 16.89
C SER A 132 -6.40 11.60 17.50
N PRO A 133 -6.80 12.86 17.63
CA PRO A 133 -6.05 13.85 18.43
C PRO A 133 -6.03 13.51 19.91
N ASP A 134 -6.93 12.64 20.39
CA ASP A 134 -7.00 12.16 21.77
C ASP A 134 -5.98 11.03 22.00
N ALA A 135 -4.99 11.26 22.86
CA ALA A 135 -3.92 10.32 23.16
C ALA A 135 -4.43 9.00 23.78
N GLU A 136 -5.46 9.05 24.64
CA GLU A 136 -6.01 7.87 25.27
C GLU A 136 -6.74 6.98 24.25
N LYS A 137 -7.39 7.59 23.27
CA LYS A 137 -7.98 6.85 22.16
C LYS A 137 -6.91 6.16 21.30
N ARG A 138 -5.83 6.87 20.96
CA ARG A 138 -4.70 6.25 20.23
C ARG A 138 -4.10 5.10 21.01
N LYS A 139 -3.86 5.25 22.30
CA LYS A 139 -3.33 4.19 23.18
C LYS A 139 -4.22 2.95 23.20
N ARG A 140 -5.54 3.12 23.29
CA ARG A 140 -6.46 1.97 23.20
C ARG A 140 -6.35 1.26 21.85
N MET A 141 -6.22 1.99 20.76
CA MET A 141 -6.06 1.40 19.42
C MET A 141 -4.71 0.69 19.25
N LEU A 142 -3.65 1.19 19.87
CA LEU A 142 -2.37 0.48 19.92
C LEU A 142 -2.49 -0.86 20.65
N GLY A 143 -3.29 -0.95 21.71
CA GLY A 143 -3.61 -2.24 22.36
C GLY A 143 -4.40 -3.20 21.45
N VAL A 144 -5.30 -2.66 20.61
CA VAL A 144 -5.98 -3.47 19.57
C VAL A 144 -4.99 -3.94 18.50
N PHE A 145 -4.07 -3.07 18.08
CA PHE A 145 -3.01 -3.40 17.12
C PHE A 145 -2.08 -4.49 17.67
N GLU A 146 -1.68 -4.40 18.95
CA GLU A 146 -0.88 -5.43 19.63
C GLU A 146 -1.58 -6.79 19.64
N LYS A 147 -2.88 -6.81 19.92
CA LYS A 147 -3.68 -8.03 19.84
C LYS A 147 -3.76 -8.60 18.43
N GLY A 148 -3.85 -7.73 17.41
CA GLY A 148 -3.74 -8.12 16.01
C GLY A 148 -2.39 -8.77 15.69
N CYS A 149 -1.30 -8.26 16.25
CA CYS A 149 0.02 -8.87 16.12
C CYS A 149 0.04 -10.30 16.72
N GLN A 150 -0.63 -10.53 17.85
CA GLN A 150 -0.75 -11.88 18.43
C GLN A 150 -1.48 -12.85 17.48
N VAL A 151 -2.56 -12.40 16.83
CA VAL A 151 -3.26 -13.21 15.80
C VAL A 151 -2.32 -13.51 14.63
N ALA A 152 -1.62 -12.49 14.09
CA ALA A 152 -0.67 -12.66 13.01
C ALA A 152 0.38 -13.74 13.31
N VAL A 153 1.00 -13.66 14.49
CA VAL A 153 1.98 -14.66 14.97
C VAL A 153 1.38 -16.06 15.03
N LYS A 154 0.17 -16.21 15.58
CA LYS A 154 -0.50 -17.51 15.69
C LYS A 154 -0.87 -18.11 14.35
N LEU A 155 -1.16 -17.28 13.35
CA LEU A 155 -1.42 -17.71 11.96
C LEU A 155 -0.13 -17.96 11.16
N GLY A 156 1.05 -17.70 11.73
CA GLY A 156 2.33 -17.82 11.04
C GLY A 156 2.56 -16.72 9.99
N ALA A 157 1.82 -15.61 10.06
CA ALA A 157 2.03 -14.48 9.17
C ALA A 157 3.33 -13.74 9.54
N PRO A 158 4.19 -13.39 8.59
CA PRO A 158 5.40 -12.61 8.85
C PRO A 158 5.12 -11.12 9.08
N MET A 159 3.92 -10.67 8.77
CA MET A 159 3.56 -9.25 8.77
C MET A 159 2.17 -9.00 9.35
N ILE A 160 2.03 -7.84 9.99
CA ILE A 160 0.76 -7.20 10.30
C ILE A 160 0.54 -6.03 9.34
N ASN A 161 -0.64 -5.92 8.78
CA ASN A 161 -1.00 -4.84 7.86
C ASN A 161 -2.11 -3.96 8.44
N MET A 162 -2.10 -2.72 8.04
CA MET A 162 -3.25 -1.82 8.08
C MET A 162 -3.16 -0.79 6.97
N VAL A 163 -4.31 -0.35 6.51
CA VAL A 163 -4.40 0.85 5.68
C VAL A 163 -4.01 2.07 6.52
N ALA A 164 -3.23 2.97 5.95
CA ALA A 164 -2.87 4.20 6.63
C ALA A 164 -4.11 4.91 7.17
N PRO A 165 -4.16 5.27 8.46
CA PRO A 165 -5.36 5.81 9.05
C PRO A 165 -5.71 7.19 8.50
N TRP A 166 -6.98 7.48 8.57
CA TRP A 166 -7.53 8.80 8.35
C TRP A 166 -8.06 9.35 9.65
N PRO A 167 -7.87 10.62 9.97
CA PRO A 167 -8.44 11.18 11.18
C PRO A 167 -9.97 11.17 11.13
N THR A 168 -10.60 10.25 11.82
CA THR A 168 -12.06 10.12 11.86
C THR A 168 -12.75 11.37 12.41
N VAL A 169 -12.01 12.19 13.18
CA VAL A 169 -12.46 13.48 13.67
C VAL A 169 -12.84 14.47 12.55
N TYR A 170 -12.27 14.28 11.37
CA TYR A 170 -12.58 15.12 10.19
C TYR A 170 -13.70 14.56 9.32
N SER A 171 -14.19 13.37 9.62
CA SER A 171 -15.36 12.85 8.92
C SER A 171 -16.64 13.39 9.56
N LYS A 172 -17.58 13.84 8.72
CA LYS A 172 -18.90 14.21 9.19
C LYS A 172 -19.58 12.99 9.80
N LYS A 173 -20.16 13.14 10.99
CA LYS A 173 -20.85 12.06 11.68
C LYS A 173 -21.91 11.42 10.76
N GLY A 174 -21.83 10.11 10.59
CA GLY A 174 -22.75 9.34 9.75
C GLY A 174 -22.39 9.25 8.27
N GLN A 175 -21.29 9.87 7.82
CA GLN A 175 -20.77 9.66 6.46
C GLN A 175 -19.83 8.47 6.42
N SER A 176 -19.87 7.72 5.31
CA SER A 176 -18.89 6.71 5.00
C SER A 176 -17.50 7.35 4.97
N TYR A 177 -16.51 6.62 5.45
CA TYR A 177 -15.11 7.02 5.42
C TYR A 177 -14.61 7.34 4.00
N LEU A 178 -15.08 6.60 3.03
CA LEU A 178 -14.84 6.84 1.61
C LEU A 178 -16.17 6.86 0.88
N PRO A 179 -16.51 7.96 0.21
CA PRO A 179 -17.52 7.87 -0.82
C PRO A 179 -16.94 7.00 -1.94
N ARG A 180 -17.55 5.86 -2.15
CA ARG A 180 -17.17 4.95 -3.25
C ARG A 180 -17.68 5.47 -4.60
N TYR A 181 -17.57 6.77 -4.84
CA TYR A 181 -18.10 7.43 -6.04
C TYR A 181 -17.46 6.92 -7.33
N PHE A 182 -16.35 6.21 -7.23
CA PHE A 182 -15.71 5.52 -8.35
C PHE A 182 -16.21 4.07 -8.53
N GLN A 183 -16.94 3.51 -7.56
CA GLN A 183 -17.49 2.14 -7.61
C GLN A 183 -19.02 2.12 -7.68
N GLU A 184 -19.68 3.13 -7.12
CA GLU A 184 -21.13 3.21 -7.04
C GLU A 184 -21.66 4.18 -8.10
N LYS A 185 -22.90 4.00 -8.51
CA LYS A 185 -23.64 4.97 -9.34
C LYS A 185 -24.03 6.17 -8.48
N ASN A 186 -23.04 6.90 -8.00
CA ASN A 186 -23.27 8.05 -7.17
C ASN A 186 -23.88 9.19 -7.99
N SER A 187 -24.74 9.96 -7.34
CA SER A 187 -25.18 11.23 -7.89
C SER A 187 -23.97 12.15 -8.08
N PRO A 188 -23.74 12.68 -9.30
CA PRO A 188 -22.66 13.66 -9.52
C PRO A 188 -22.83 14.94 -8.70
N LYS A 189 -23.94 15.08 -7.99
CA LYS A 189 -24.25 16.19 -7.08
C LYS A 189 -23.82 15.92 -5.63
N GLU A 190 -23.51 14.67 -5.26
CA GLU A 190 -22.99 14.38 -3.93
C GLU A 190 -21.63 15.04 -3.75
N LYS A 191 -21.52 15.78 -2.65
CA LYS A 191 -20.28 16.45 -2.28
C LYS A 191 -19.61 15.65 -1.17
N PHE A 192 -18.41 15.18 -1.47
CA PHE A 192 -17.52 14.67 -0.44
C PHE A 192 -17.05 15.83 0.46
N ARG A 193 -17.31 15.73 1.75
CA ARG A 193 -16.92 16.75 2.72
C ARG A 193 -16.40 16.13 3.99
N PHE A 194 -15.20 16.58 4.39
CA PHE A 194 -14.71 16.45 5.75
C PHE A 194 -14.87 17.79 6.46
N GLU A 195 -15.26 17.73 7.73
CA GLU A 195 -15.28 18.90 8.59
C GLU A 195 -13.88 19.07 9.19
N VAL A 196 -13.09 19.95 8.59
CA VAL A 196 -11.78 20.30 9.10
C VAL A 196 -11.94 21.53 10.03
N PRO A 197 -11.44 21.49 11.27
CA PRO A 197 -11.48 22.63 12.18
C PRO A 197 -10.83 23.88 11.56
N ARG A 198 -11.34 25.07 11.83
CA ARG A 198 -10.79 26.32 11.27
C ARG A 198 -9.31 26.52 11.59
N ASN A 199 -8.87 26.07 12.76
CA ASN A 199 -7.48 26.19 13.23
C ASN A 199 -6.74 24.84 13.14
N PHE A 200 -6.99 24.09 12.07
CA PHE A 200 -6.35 22.81 11.86
C PHE A 200 -4.83 22.95 11.72
N ASP A 201 -4.10 22.34 12.64
CA ASP A 201 -2.65 22.31 12.67
C ASP A 201 -2.15 21.02 12.03
N TRP A 202 -1.84 21.07 10.74
CA TRP A 202 -1.29 19.92 10.01
C TRP A 202 0.05 19.44 10.55
N PRO A 203 1.05 20.31 10.85
CA PRO A 203 2.30 19.89 11.47
C PRO A 203 2.10 19.08 12.74
N LYS A 204 1.20 19.51 13.62
CA LYS A 204 0.85 18.79 14.85
C LYS A 204 0.20 17.44 14.55
N ALA A 205 -0.80 17.40 13.67
CA ALA A 205 -1.47 16.16 13.29
C ALA A 205 -0.50 15.14 12.68
N TRP A 206 0.43 15.60 11.83
CA TRP A 206 1.48 14.77 11.25
C TRP A 206 2.45 14.25 12.31
N ALA A 207 2.86 15.06 13.27
CA ALA A 207 3.75 14.66 14.35
C ALA A 207 3.09 13.58 15.25
N GLU A 208 1.83 13.77 15.61
CA GLU A 208 1.05 12.80 16.39
C GLU A 208 0.86 11.48 15.63
N PHE A 209 0.52 11.53 14.36
CA PHE A 209 0.45 10.37 13.48
C PHE A 209 1.78 9.62 13.42
N THR A 210 2.88 10.33 13.19
CA THR A 210 4.21 9.75 13.13
C THR A 210 4.62 9.07 14.44
N ALA A 211 4.34 9.71 15.59
CA ALA A 211 4.60 9.13 16.90
C ALA A 211 3.81 7.81 17.09
N THR A 212 2.54 7.79 16.71
CA THR A 212 1.70 6.61 16.79
C THR A 212 2.21 5.48 15.88
N MET A 213 2.63 5.79 14.65
CA MET A 213 3.20 4.80 13.73
C MET A 213 4.53 4.24 14.23
N LYS A 214 5.33 5.06 14.91
CA LYS A 214 6.55 4.61 15.56
C LYS A 214 6.27 3.61 16.69
N GLU A 215 5.27 3.87 17.52
CA GLU A 215 4.84 2.95 18.58
C GLU A 215 4.28 1.65 17.98
N ALA A 216 3.41 1.73 16.97
CA ALA A 216 2.89 0.54 16.28
C ALA A 216 4.03 -0.30 15.65
N THR A 217 5.03 0.35 15.06
CA THR A 217 6.20 -0.33 14.50
C THR A 217 6.99 -1.07 15.60
N ALA A 218 7.19 -0.44 16.75
CA ALA A 218 7.87 -1.06 17.89
C ALA A 218 7.10 -2.28 18.42
N ILE A 219 5.76 -2.20 18.50
CA ILE A 219 4.89 -3.33 18.89
C ILE A 219 5.05 -4.49 17.91
N ALA A 220 4.93 -4.24 16.59
CA ALA A 220 5.10 -5.27 15.57
C ALA A 220 6.48 -5.93 15.65
N LYS A 221 7.54 -5.11 15.77
CA LYS A 221 8.93 -5.58 15.93
C LYS A 221 9.12 -6.45 17.15
N THR A 222 8.54 -6.08 18.30
CA THR A 222 8.58 -6.87 19.54
C THR A 222 7.90 -8.22 19.37
N ALA A 223 6.84 -8.29 18.55
CA ALA A 223 6.17 -9.54 18.19
C ALA A 223 6.92 -10.36 17.11
N GLY A 224 8.07 -9.90 16.63
CA GLY A 224 8.82 -10.56 15.56
C GLY A 224 8.22 -10.36 14.16
N LEU A 225 7.35 -9.37 13.98
CA LEU A 225 6.66 -9.07 12.74
C LEU A 225 7.25 -7.84 12.03
N LYS A 226 7.05 -7.79 10.70
CA LYS A 226 7.09 -6.52 9.97
C LYS A 226 5.73 -5.82 10.07
N PHE A 227 5.75 -4.50 10.06
CA PHE A 227 4.55 -3.68 9.95
C PHE A 227 4.43 -3.17 8.52
N SER A 228 3.46 -3.68 7.80
CA SER A 228 3.16 -3.35 6.41
C SER A 228 2.07 -2.27 6.37
N LEU A 229 2.45 -1.03 6.07
CA LEU A 229 1.52 0.09 5.98
C LEU A 229 1.06 0.27 4.52
N GLU A 230 -0.25 0.22 4.30
CA GLU A 230 -0.82 0.31 2.97
C GLU A 230 -1.16 1.76 2.60
N ASN A 231 -0.84 2.13 1.35
CA ASN A 231 -1.34 3.37 0.79
C ASN A 231 -2.82 3.25 0.43
N HIS A 232 -3.52 4.35 0.61
CA HIS A 232 -4.91 4.46 0.21
C HIS A 232 -5.28 5.92 -0.03
N THR A 233 -6.17 6.19 -0.98
CA THR A 233 -6.66 7.55 -1.22
C THR A 233 -7.21 8.18 0.07
N HIS A 234 -7.05 9.49 0.22
CA HIS A 234 -7.56 10.27 1.36
C HIS A 234 -6.97 9.93 2.73
N THR A 235 -5.82 9.25 2.80
CA THR A 235 -5.13 8.93 4.05
C THR A 235 -3.92 9.83 4.27
N PHE A 236 -3.23 9.65 5.42
CA PHE A 236 -1.97 10.35 5.69
C PHE A 236 -0.85 9.94 4.73
N THR A 237 -0.90 8.71 4.19
CA THR A 237 0.12 8.16 3.29
C THR A 237 -0.51 7.64 1.99
N PRO A 238 -1.06 8.50 1.14
CA PRO A 238 -1.75 8.06 -0.07
C PRO A 238 -0.80 7.58 -1.16
N ARG A 239 0.49 7.97 -1.10
CA ARG A 239 1.51 7.69 -2.12
C ARG A 239 2.87 7.43 -1.49
N ALA A 240 3.81 6.93 -2.30
CA ALA A 240 5.17 6.62 -1.86
C ALA A 240 5.87 7.80 -1.18
N ASP A 241 5.74 9.02 -1.69
CA ASP A 241 6.40 10.20 -1.10
C ASP A 241 5.98 10.44 0.35
N ALA A 242 4.67 10.28 0.64
CA ALA A 242 4.17 10.43 2.01
C ALA A 242 4.61 9.27 2.91
N PHE A 243 4.66 8.03 2.38
CA PHE A 243 5.21 6.89 3.10
C PHE A 243 6.69 7.09 3.41
N LEU A 244 7.50 7.51 2.46
CA LEU A 244 8.94 7.75 2.66
C LEU A 244 9.18 8.86 3.68
N ARG A 245 8.39 9.92 3.65
CA ARG A 245 8.42 10.96 4.70
C ARG A 245 8.12 10.39 6.10
N LEU A 246 7.16 9.46 6.19
CA LEU A 246 6.86 8.77 7.45
C LEU A 246 8.03 7.87 7.85
N TRP A 247 8.56 7.07 6.91
CA TRP A 247 9.67 6.17 7.17
C TRP A 247 10.91 6.93 7.65
N ASP A 248 11.21 8.07 7.05
CA ASP A 248 12.32 8.95 7.48
C ASP A 248 12.19 9.43 8.93
N ALA A 249 10.96 9.58 9.41
CA ALA A 249 10.71 9.98 10.79
C ALA A 249 10.70 8.80 11.78
N VAL A 250 10.27 7.62 11.35
CA VAL A 250 10.25 6.39 12.15
C VAL A 250 11.64 5.73 12.21
N ARG A 251 12.30 5.60 11.06
CA ARG A 251 13.63 4.99 10.87
C ARG A 251 13.80 3.63 11.55
N ASP A 252 12.86 2.74 11.26
CA ASP A 252 12.92 1.36 11.71
C ASP A 252 12.55 0.43 10.55
N ASP A 253 13.43 -0.53 10.26
CA ASP A 253 13.26 -1.48 9.16
C ASP A 253 12.11 -2.48 9.38
N ALA A 254 11.51 -2.49 10.56
CA ALA A 254 10.27 -3.24 10.79
C ALA A 254 9.07 -2.60 10.08
N LEU A 255 9.11 -1.27 9.81
CA LEU A 255 8.11 -0.58 8.98
C LEU A 255 8.44 -0.73 7.51
N GLY A 256 7.45 -1.15 6.72
CA GLY A 256 7.53 -1.18 5.27
C GLY A 256 6.21 -0.87 4.61
N PHE A 257 6.19 -0.95 3.30
CA PHE A 257 5.13 -0.46 2.44
C PHE A 257 4.39 -1.61 1.77
N ASN A 258 3.07 -1.68 1.96
CA ASN A 258 2.20 -2.43 1.10
C ASN A 258 1.76 -1.50 -0.05
N VAL A 259 2.21 -1.80 -1.25
CA VAL A 259 1.89 -0.99 -2.44
C VAL A 259 0.60 -1.49 -3.05
N ASP A 260 -0.51 -0.81 -2.81
CA ASP A 260 -1.72 -1.03 -3.61
C ASP A 260 -1.63 -0.21 -4.89
N ILE A 261 -1.38 -0.89 -6.00
CA ILE A 261 -1.16 -0.26 -7.30
C ILE A 261 -2.43 0.41 -7.85
N GLY A 262 -3.61 -0.07 -7.45
CA GLY A 262 -4.88 0.55 -7.84
C GLY A 262 -5.07 1.91 -7.19
N TRP A 263 -4.81 2.03 -5.90
CA TRP A 263 -4.86 3.33 -5.23
C TRP A 263 -3.78 4.29 -5.73
N ILE A 264 -2.58 3.80 -6.06
CA ILE A 264 -1.53 4.62 -6.70
C ILE A 264 -2.02 5.19 -8.02
N GLN A 265 -2.65 4.37 -8.87
CA GLN A 265 -3.18 4.82 -10.15
C GLN A 265 -4.32 5.85 -9.98
N LEU A 266 -5.18 5.68 -8.97
CA LEU A 266 -6.21 6.67 -8.63
C LEU A 266 -5.62 8.00 -8.16
N GLU A 267 -4.49 7.98 -7.47
CA GLU A 267 -3.71 9.17 -7.08
C GLU A 267 -2.92 9.78 -8.25
N ARG A 268 -3.11 9.27 -9.47
CA ARG A 268 -2.45 9.75 -10.71
C ARG A 268 -0.92 9.59 -10.67
N GLU A 269 -0.42 8.61 -9.95
CA GLU A 269 0.97 8.21 -9.99
C GLU A 269 1.11 6.87 -10.73
N TYR A 270 2.19 6.74 -11.53
CA TYR A 270 2.46 5.51 -12.26
C TYR A 270 3.05 4.45 -11.31
N PRO A 271 2.41 3.28 -11.14
CA PRO A 271 2.80 2.30 -10.13
C PRO A 271 4.25 1.82 -10.21
N VAL A 272 4.78 1.67 -11.44
CA VAL A 272 6.18 1.30 -11.67
C VAL A 272 7.14 2.31 -11.02
N VAL A 273 6.86 3.60 -11.16
CA VAL A 273 7.66 4.67 -10.53
C VAL A 273 7.54 4.63 -9.01
N THR A 274 6.35 4.37 -8.48
CA THR A 274 6.12 4.17 -7.04
C THR A 274 7.00 3.05 -6.48
N ILE A 275 7.09 1.91 -7.18
CA ILE A 275 7.91 0.76 -6.79
C ILE A 275 9.39 1.16 -6.72
N TYR A 276 9.89 1.88 -7.73
CA TYR A 276 11.28 2.37 -7.71
C TYR A 276 11.54 3.39 -6.60
N LYS A 277 10.60 4.32 -6.33
CA LYS A 277 10.70 5.27 -5.20
C LYS A 277 10.79 4.53 -3.87
N ALA A 278 9.96 3.51 -3.67
CA ALA A 278 9.89 2.73 -2.43
C ALA A 278 10.93 1.60 -2.35
N ARG A 279 11.95 1.58 -3.23
CA ARG A 279 13.02 0.56 -3.22
C ARG A 279 13.57 0.34 -1.81
N GLY A 280 13.63 -0.91 -1.38
CA GLY A 280 14.09 -1.32 -0.05
C GLY A 280 13.01 -1.29 1.03
N HIS A 281 11.82 -0.76 0.75
CA HIS A 281 10.73 -0.65 1.71
C HIS A 281 9.47 -1.44 1.32
N VAL A 282 9.38 -1.95 0.08
CA VAL A 282 8.22 -2.73 -0.38
C VAL A 282 8.20 -4.09 0.30
N LEU A 283 7.16 -4.38 1.07
CA LEU A 283 6.96 -5.65 1.78
C LEU A 283 5.91 -6.54 1.11
N ASN A 284 4.87 -5.95 0.55
CA ASN A 284 3.76 -6.62 -0.13
C ASN A 284 3.20 -5.72 -1.23
N VAL A 285 2.46 -6.30 -2.16
CA VAL A 285 1.81 -5.56 -3.25
C VAL A 285 0.38 -6.03 -3.41
N HIS A 286 -0.57 -5.10 -3.35
CA HIS A 286 -1.95 -5.36 -3.75
C HIS A 286 -2.15 -5.05 -5.22
N LEU A 287 -2.77 -6.00 -5.93
CA LEU A 287 -3.05 -5.91 -7.35
C LEU A 287 -4.51 -5.57 -7.58
N ARG A 288 -4.74 -4.52 -8.35
CA ARG A 288 -6.03 -4.11 -8.87
C ARG A 288 -5.90 -3.74 -10.32
N ASP A 289 -6.96 -3.87 -11.10
CA ASP A 289 -7.03 -3.30 -12.44
C ASP A 289 -8.10 -2.20 -12.50
N ILE A 290 -7.85 -1.20 -13.35
CA ILE A 290 -8.66 0.02 -13.43
C ILE A 290 -8.90 0.39 -14.88
N ASP A 291 -10.13 0.76 -15.23
CA ASP A 291 -10.44 1.36 -16.52
C ASP A 291 -9.95 2.82 -16.59
N THR A 292 -9.47 3.24 -17.74
CA THR A 292 -8.96 4.60 -17.93
C THR A 292 -10.05 5.67 -17.95
N PRO A 293 -11.20 5.49 -18.63
CA PRO A 293 -12.19 6.55 -18.74
C PRO A 293 -12.92 6.85 -17.44
N GLY A 294 -13.24 5.82 -16.67
CA GLY A 294 -14.09 5.94 -15.48
C GLY A 294 -13.33 5.89 -14.17
N LEU A 295 -12.06 5.50 -14.19
CA LEU A 295 -11.25 5.21 -13.00
C LEU A 295 -11.97 4.24 -12.05
N ARG A 296 -12.58 3.20 -12.62
CA ARG A 296 -13.32 2.16 -11.89
C ARG A 296 -12.48 0.90 -11.86
N PHE A 297 -12.56 0.18 -10.78
CA PHE A 297 -12.00 -1.16 -10.72
C PHE A 297 -12.74 -2.09 -11.67
N VAL A 298 -11.96 -2.85 -12.43
CA VAL A 298 -12.44 -3.81 -13.43
C VAL A 298 -11.71 -5.14 -13.25
N ALA A 299 -12.20 -6.20 -13.89
CA ALA A 299 -11.55 -7.49 -13.78
C ALA A 299 -10.10 -7.40 -14.29
N PRO A 300 -9.13 -8.11 -13.67
CA PRO A 300 -7.75 -8.11 -14.10
C PRO A 300 -7.61 -8.47 -15.58
N GLY A 301 -6.96 -7.60 -16.34
CA GLY A 301 -6.78 -7.70 -17.78
C GLY A 301 -7.87 -7.02 -18.63
N ASP A 302 -8.86 -6.39 -18.02
CA ASP A 302 -9.86 -5.55 -18.71
C ASP A 302 -9.56 -4.06 -18.59
N GLY A 303 -8.57 -3.71 -17.77
CA GLY A 303 -8.18 -2.33 -17.50
C GLY A 303 -6.91 -1.89 -18.21
N CYS A 304 -6.26 -0.91 -17.61
CA CYS A 304 -5.03 -0.29 -18.13
C CYS A 304 -3.81 -0.50 -17.23
N MET A 305 -3.89 -1.36 -16.22
CA MET A 305 -2.77 -1.60 -15.32
C MET A 305 -1.63 -2.31 -16.04
N ASP A 306 -0.44 -1.73 -15.96
CA ASP A 306 0.79 -2.30 -16.52
C ASP A 306 1.37 -3.37 -15.60
N PHE A 307 0.78 -4.56 -15.58
CA PHE A 307 1.27 -5.67 -14.77
C PHE A 307 2.68 -6.14 -15.16
N GLU A 308 3.04 -6.06 -16.45
CA GLU A 308 4.39 -6.44 -16.92
C GLU A 308 5.44 -5.48 -16.36
N GLY A 309 5.20 -4.16 -16.45
CA GLY A 309 6.08 -3.14 -15.88
C GLY A 309 6.17 -3.21 -14.35
N VAL A 310 5.05 -3.50 -13.67
CA VAL A 310 5.02 -3.71 -12.22
C VAL A 310 5.91 -4.89 -11.81
N VAL A 311 5.77 -6.06 -12.46
CA VAL A 311 6.58 -7.24 -12.16
C VAL A 311 8.06 -7.00 -12.48
N ALA A 312 8.37 -6.33 -13.60
CA ALA A 312 9.74 -5.99 -13.97
C ALA A 312 10.39 -5.08 -12.91
N ALA A 313 9.69 -4.00 -12.50
CA ALA A 313 10.19 -3.10 -11.46
C ALA A 313 10.41 -3.81 -10.11
N LEU A 314 9.51 -4.68 -9.71
CA LEU A 314 9.65 -5.46 -8.47
C LEU A 314 10.88 -6.36 -8.51
N ARG A 315 11.18 -6.98 -9.65
CA ARG A 315 12.40 -7.78 -9.82
C ARG A 315 13.66 -6.92 -9.79
N ASP A 316 13.63 -5.76 -10.44
CA ASP A 316 14.77 -4.84 -10.46
C ASP A 316 15.14 -4.32 -9.06
N ILE A 317 14.14 -4.15 -8.18
CA ILE A 317 14.39 -3.77 -6.80
C ILE A 317 14.75 -4.95 -5.88
N GLY A 318 14.70 -6.21 -6.39
CA GLY A 318 14.96 -7.42 -5.62
C GLY A 318 13.83 -7.80 -4.68
N PHE A 319 12.59 -7.49 -5.04
CA PHE A 319 11.43 -7.86 -4.24
C PHE A 319 11.22 -9.38 -4.23
N SER A 320 10.96 -9.91 -3.04
CA SER A 320 10.56 -11.29 -2.80
C SER A 320 9.37 -11.28 -1.85
N GLY A 321 8.24 -11.82 -2.27
CA GLY A 321 7.02 -11.72 -1.48
C GLY A 321 5.77 -12.09 -2.29
N PHE A 322 4.66 -11.48 -1.91
CA PHE A 322 3.37 -11.75 -2.54
C PHE A 322 2.88 -10.57 -3.38
N LEU A 323 2.30 -10.91 -4.52
CA LEU A 323 1.38 -10.09 -5.27
C LEU A 323 -0.02 -10.60 -4.95
N THR A 324 -0.76 -9.82 -4.19
CA THR A 324 -2.07 -10.23 -3.67
C THR A 324 -3.19 -9.52 -4.42
N PHE A 325 -4.05 -10.27 -5.08
CA PHE A 325 -5.23 -9.67 -5.72
C PHE A 325 -6.20 -9.13 -4.67
N GLU A 326 -6.51 -7.86 -4.78
CA GLU A 326 -7.56 -7.17 -4.05
C GLU A 326 -8.44 -6.43 -5.05
N GLN A 327 -9.55 -7.05 -5.45
CA GLN A 327 -10.38 -6.56 -6.52
C GLN A 327 -11.78 -6.24 -6.01
N ASP A 328 -12.30 -5.07 -6.39
CA ASP A 328 -13.66 -4.62 -6.08
C ASP A 328 -14.52 -4.55 -7.33
N GLY A 329 -15.85 -4.59 -7.14
CA GLY A 329 -16.84 -4.21 -8.17
C GLY A 329 -16.97 -5.17 -9.34
N VAL A 330 -16.43 -6.38 -9.25
CA VAL A 330 -16.46 -7.38 -10.32
C VAL A 330 -17.61 -8.37 -10.08
N PRO A 331 -18.54 -8.56 -11.04
CA PRO A 331 -19.71 -9.41 -10.83
C PRO A 331 -19.39 -10.89 -10.62
N ASP A 332 -18.42 -11.44 -11.36
CA ASP A 332 -17.92 -12.83 -11.20
C ASP A 332 -16.47 -12.78 -10.73
N MET A 333 -16.28 -12.68 -9.43
CA MET A 333 -14.96 -12.58 -8.81
C MET A 333 -14.13 -13.83 -9.07
N LYS A 334 -14.75 -15.03 -9.03
CA LYS A 334 -14.01 -16.29 -9.21
C LYS A 334 -13.41 -16.40 -10.63
N ALA A 335 -14.20 -16.06 -11.64
CA ALA A 335 -13.73 -16.04 -13.03
C ALA A 335 -12.67 -14.95 -13.26
N ALA A 336 -12.89 -13.75 -12.70
CA ALA A 336 -11.95 -12.63 -12.81
C ALA A 336 -10.60 -12.95 -12.20
N LEU A 337 -10.55 -13.51 -10.99
CA LEU A 337 -9.30 -13.85 -10.32
C LEU A 337 -8.59 -15.04 -10.95
N ARG A 338 -9.31 -16.02 -11.49
CA ARG A 338 -8.71 -17.10 -12.29
C ARG A 338 -7.96 -16.53 -13.47
N ARG A 339 -8.63 -15.68 -14.26
CA ARG A 339 -8.01 -15.00 -15.40
C ARG A 339 -6.83 -14.12 -15.00
N GLY A 340 -6.97 -13.33 -13.94
CA GLY A 340 -5.90 -12.50 -13.41
C GLY A 340 -4.67 -13.32 -13.02
N LYS A 341 -4.90 -14.47 -12.36
CA LYS A 341 -3.83 -15.40 -12.00
C LYS A 341 -3.13 -15.95 -13.24
N GLU A 342 -3.87 -16.38 -14.26
CA GLU A 342 -3.29 -16.88 -15.53
C GLU A 342 -2.42 -15.81 -16.22
N ILE A 343 -2.88 -14.55 -16.23
CA ILE A 343 -2.09 -13.42 -16.76
C ILE A 343 -0.78 -13.26 -15.99
N LEU A 344 -0.85 -13.20 -14.67
CA LEU A 344 0.34 -12.99 -13.84
C LEU A 344 1.29 -14.21 -13.86
N ASP A 345 0.78 -15.42 -13.86
CA ASP A 345 1.59 -16.65 -14.05
C ASP A 345 2.36 -16.59 -15.39
N GLY A 346 1.69 -16.15 -16.47
CA GLY A 346 2.33 -15.95 -17.78
C GLY A 346 3.44 -14.88 -17.77
N ILE A 347 3.23 -13.77 -17.07
CA ILE A 347 4.22 -12.69 -16.92
C ILE A 347 5.40 -13.19 -16.08
N LEU A 348 5.13 -13.85 -14.95
CA LEU A 348 6.16 -14.38 -14.06
C LEU A 348 7.02 -15.45 -14.75
N ALA A 349 6.45 -16.28 -15.62
CA ALA A 349 7.17 -17.29 -16.37
C ALA A 349 8.11 -16.70 -17.43
N LYS A 350 7.70 -15.62 -18.13
CA LYS A 350 8.52 -14.97 -19.18
C LYS A 350 9.74 -14.25 -18.62
N THR A 351 9.64 -13.78 -17.40
CA THR A 351 10.64 -12.89 -16.78
C THR A 351 11.49 -13.62 -15.73
N ALA A 352 11.40 -14.97 -15.64
CA ALA A 352 12.13 -15.83 -14.69
C ALA A 352 13.61 -16.02 -15.06
#